data_4f7b9748a65c3a5d6b7d7100631b0806
#
_entry.id   4f7b9748a65c3a5d6b7d7100631b0806
#
_cell.length_a   1.000
_cell.length_b   1.000
_cell.length_c   1.000
_cell.angle_alpha   90.00
_cell.angle_beta   90.00
_cell.angle_gamma   90.00
#
_symmetry.space_group_name_H-M   'P 1'
#
loop_
_entity.id
_entity.type
_entity.pdbx_description
1 polymer ?
#
loop_
_entity_poly.entity_id
_entity_poly.type
_entity_poly.pdbx_seq_one_letter_code
_entity_poly.pdbx_strand_id
1 'polypeptide(L)'
;KRDKLPREVLAQAIDYASDVSSYEPSYLNEICIKFTKKTLVDYVIEKFPDTNFEDVAVNQAQRLLLVGFAVEESLHRMIEWLSEKYNLGINAIVLHYSKTKSGDELLSRTVIIPEEVEIEKVNKKKFVIEMSNEPGTYDEINLKELFKKYLSSNLYSSKRMRDYFLPILIKHGKVTREQMRKEFVKMEAAPNESQAGYFLALISSQLGFKYNDYLRQIISFEYPNYEWEKDNFSIRAEYKQLVQDVLKELK
;
A
#
# COMPACT_ATOMS: atom_id res chain seq x y z
N LYS A 1 -18.33 -20.53 8.24
CA LYS A 1 -19.37 -21.24 9.04
C LYS A 1 -19.06 -22.73 9.12
N ARG A 2 -19.39 -23.36 10.24
CA ARG A 2 -19.19 -24.82 10.44
C ARG A 2 -20.13 -25.69 9.59
N ASP A 3 -21.26 -25.12 9.21
CA ASP A 3 -22.28 -25.81 8.43
C ASP A 3 -22.26 -25.40 6.96
N LYS A 4 -23.16 -25.97 6.19
CA LYS A 4 -23.40 -25.62 4.80
C LYS A 4 -23.73 -24.13 4.67
N LEU A 5 -23.08 -23.45 3.73
CA LEU A 5 -23.34 -22.04 3.44
C LEU A 5 -24.73 -21.90 2.80
N PRO A 6 -25.70 -21.25 3.44
CA PRO A 6 -27.00 -21.01 2.89
C PRO A 6 -26.98 -19.81 1.93
N ARG A 7 -27.98 -19.70 1.07
CA ARG A 7 -28.09 -18.62 0.07
C ARG A 7 -28.11 -17.20 0.67
N GLU A 8 -28.61 -17.06 1.90
CA GLU A 8 -28.73 -15.78 2.61
C GLU A 8 -27.37 -15.15 2.91
N VAL A 9 -26.31 -15.95 2.97
CA VAL A 9 -24.92 -15.46 3.14
C VAL A 9 -24.51 -14.54 2.00
N LEU A 10 -25.07 -14.75 0.79
CA LEU A 10 -24.79 -13.90 -0.36
C LEU A 10 -25.28 -12.46 -0.16
N ALA A 11 -26.52 -12.29 0.33
CA ALA A 11 -27.06 -10.96 0.62
C ALA A 11 -26.21 -10.21 1.64
N GLN A 12 -25.78 -10.91 2.70
CA GLN A 12 -24.90 -10.35 3.73
C GLN A 12 -23.53 -9.94 3.15
N ALA A 13 -22.94 -10.77 2.28
CA ALA A 13 -21.66 -10.48 1.67
C ALA A 13 -21.73 -9.28 0.71
N ILE A 14 -22.83 -9.16 -0.04
CA ILE A 14 -23.07 -8.00 -0.92
C ILE A 14 -23.28 -6.72 -0.10
N ASP A 15 -24.00 -6.78 1.00
CA ASP A 15 -24.21 -5.67 1.92
C ASP A 15 -22.86 -5.15 2.46
N TYR A 16 -22.01 -6.03 2.96
CA TYR A 16 -20.66 -5.66 3.41
C TYR A 16 -19.80 -5.08 2.29
N ALA A 17 -19.86 -5.64 1.09
CA ALA A 17 -19.11 -5.14 -0.04
C ALA A 17 -19.61 -3.76 -0.46
N SER A 18 -20.92 -3.53 -0.41
CA SER A 18 -21.53 -2.22 -0.67
C SER A 18 -21.04 -1.15 0.32
N ASP A 19 -21.00 -1.48 1.61
CA ASP A 19 -20.49 -0.59 2.64
C ASP A 19 -19.00 -0.26 2.40
N VAL A 20 -18.16 -1.29 2.25
CA VAL A 20 -16.72 -1.12 1.98
C VAL A 20 -16.46 -0.36 0.68
N SER A 21 -17.30 -0.53 -0.34
CA SER A 21 -17.14 0.15 -1.65
C SER A 21 -17.24 1.67 -1.55
N SER A 22 -17.90 2.17 -0.53
CA SER A 22 -18.04 3.60 -0.25
C SER A 22 -16.78 4.22 0.40
N TYR A 23 -15.83 3.39 0.87
CA TYR A 23 -14.67 3.88 1.59
C TYR A 23 -13.67 4.53 0.65
N GLU A 24 -13.36 5.79 0.91
CA GLU A 24 -12.32 6.53 0.22
C GLU A 24 -10.93 5.94 0.52
N PRO A 25 -9.97 6.00 -0.42
CA PRO A 25 -8.61 5.52 -0.22
C PRO A 25 -7.92 6.11 1.02
N SER A 26 -8.22 7.37 1.36
CA SER A 26 -7.75 8.04 2.57
C SER A 26 -8.22 7.33 3.85
N TYR A 27 -9.49 6.96 3.91
CA TYR A 27 -10.07 6.26 5.05
C TYR A 27 -9.49 4.84 5.20
N LEU A 28 -9.32 4.11 4.10
CA LEU A 28 -8.65 2.80 4.12
C LEU A 28 -7.20 2.91 4.59
N ASN A 29 -6.50 3.97 4.20
CA ASN A 29 -5.17 4.25 4.67
C ASN A 29 -5.13 4.53 6.19
N GLU A 30 -6.09 5.29 6.73
CA GLU A 30 -6.22 5.52 8.17
C GLU A 30 -6.45 4.21 8.95
N ILE A 31 -7.33 3.35 8.45
CA ILE A 31 -7.56 2.01 9.03
C ILE A 31 -6.25 1.22 9.02
N CYS A 32 -5.55 1.17 7.88
CA CYS A 32 -4.29 0.46 7.76
C CYS A 32 -3.24 0.97 8.76
N ILE A 33 -3.08 2.28 8.90
CA ILE A 33 -2.17 2.90 9.87
C ILE A 33 -2.53 2.51 11.30
N LYS A 34 -3.83 2.54 11.63
CA LYS A 34 -4.30 2.18 12.98
C LYS A 34 -3.89 0.77 13.39
N PHE A 35 -3.99 -0.19 12.48
CA PHE A 35 -3.74 -1.60 12.78
C PHE A 35 -2.29 -2.02 12.54
N THR A 36 -1.64 -1.51 11.49
CA THR A 36 -0.32 -1.99 11.05
C THR A 36 0.83 -1.02 11.36
N LYS A 37 0.53 0.23 11.73
CA LYS A 37 1.49 1.35 11.87
C LYS A 37 2.24 1.68 10.57
N LYS A 38 1.67 1.25 9.44
CA LYS A 38 2.19 1.49 8.08
C LYS A 38 1.12 2.15 7.24
N THR A 39 1.52 2.90 6.22
CA THR A 39 0.55 3.31 5.19
C THR A 39 0.06 2.08 4.43
N LEU A 40 -1.10 2.19 3.81
CA LEU A 40 -1.64 1.13 2.96
C LEU A 40 -0.64 0.76 1.86
N VAL A 41 0.03 1.73 1.28
CA VAL A 41 1.05 1.53 0.25
C VAL A 41 2.27 0.83 0.82
N ASP A 42 2.83 1.29 1.94
CA ASP A 42 3.96 0.63 2.59
C ASP A 42 3.64 -0.84 2.93
N TYR A 43 2.40 -1.10 3.37
CA TYR A 43 1.95 -2.45 3.68
C TYR A 43 1.86 -3.33 2.43
N VAL A 44 1.32 -2.80 1.33
CA VAL A 44 1.21 -3.53 0.06
C VAL A 44 2.59 -3.80 -0.53
N ILE A 45 3.50 -2.81 -0.54
CA ILE A 45 4.90 -2.98 -0.98
C ILE A 45 5.60 -4.11 -0.20
N GLU A 46 5.42 -4.12 1.11
CA GLU A 46 6.06 -5.15 1.95
C GLU A 46 5.52 -6.56 1.65
N LYS A 47 4.21 -6.67 1.40
CA LYS A 47 3.55 -7.97 1.18
C LYS A 47 3.66 -8.48 -0.26
N PHE A 48 3.79 -7.56 -1.19
CA PHE A 48 3.81 -7.85 -2.62
C PHE A 48 4.95 -7.08 -3.30
N PRO A 49 6.23 -7.46 -3.04
CA PRO A 49 7.40 -6.70 -3.48
C PRO A 49 7.54 -6.61 -5.01
N ASP A 50 6.95 -7.55 -5.74
CA ASP A 50 6.99 -7.59 -7.20
C ASP A 50 5.85 -6.78 -7.86
N THR A 51 5.02 -6.10 -7.05
CA THR A 51 3.88 -5.33 -7.58
C THR A 51 4.36 -3.97 -8.07
N ASN A 52 4.03 -3.63 -9.32
CA ASN A 52 4.24 -2.27 -9.83
C ASN A 52 3.19 -1.33 -9.21
N PHE A 53 3.63 -0.39 -8.37
CA PHE A 53 2.75 0.49 -7.60
C PHE A 53 2.00 1.53 -8.43
N GLU A 54 2.48 1.83 -9.62
CA GLU A 54 1.76 2.70 -10.56
C GLU A 54 0.44 2.07 -11.04
N ASP A 55 0.32 0.74 -10.88
CA ASP A 55 -0.84 -0.05 -11.29
C ASP A 55 -1.70 -0.56 -10.12
N VAL A 56 -1.41 -0.20 -8.85
CA VAL A 56 -2.16 -0.71 -7.69
C VAL A 56 -3.47 0.02 -7.48
N ALA A 57 -4.53 -0.70 -7.63
CA ALA A 57 -5.90 -0.26 -7.37
C ALA A 57 -6.34 -0.46 -5.93
N VAL A 58 -6.90 0.56 -5.32
CA VAL A 58 -7.49 0.44 -3.99
C VAL A 58 -8.99 0.69 -4.07
N ASN A 59 -9.78 -0.30 -3.65
CA ASN A 59 -11.23 -0.22 -3.48
C ASN A 59 -12.07 0.07 -4.73
N GLN A 60 -11.57 -0.21 -5.93
CA GLN A 60 -12.35 -0.04 -7.17
C GLN A 60 -13.20 -1.26 -7.54
N ALA A 61 -12.86 -2.42 -7.03
CA ALA A 61 -13.64 -3.63 -7.19
C ALA A 61 -13.52 -4.48 -5.93
N GLN A 62 -14.66 -4.82 -5.34
CA GLN A 62 -14.71 -5.76 -4.23
C GLN A 62 -14.70 -7.19 -4.77
N ARG A 63 -13.87 -8.02 -4.16
CA ARG A 63 -13.89 -9.46 -4.38
C ARG A 63 -14.55 -10.13 -3.19
N LEU A 64 -15.70 -10.74 -3.42
CA LEU A 64 -16.46 -11.47 -2.41
C LEU A 64 -15.98 -12.92 -2.39
N LEU A 65 -15.44 -13.37 -1.27
CA LEU A 65 -14.99 -14.74 -1.09
C LEU A 65 -15.74 -15.39 0.08
N LEU A 66 -16.63 -16.32 -0.25
CA LEU A 66 -17.37 -17.10 0.73
C LEU A 66 -16.58 -18.36 1.08
N VAL A 67 -16.36 -18.64 2.36
CA VAL A 67 -15.60 -19.81 2.80
C VAL A 67 -16.45 -20.66 3.73
N GLY A 68 -16.56 -21.94 3.42
CA GLY A 68 -17.31 -22.90 4.23
C GLY A 68 -16.95 -24.34 3.93
N PHE A 69 -17.58 -25.28 4.64
CA PHE A 69 -17.34 -26.73 4.45
C PHE A 69 -18.29 -27.35 3.41
N ALA A 70 -19.36 -26.68 3.07
CA ALA A 70 -20.25 -27.04 1.98
C ALA A 70 -20.98 -25.78 1.49
N VAL A 71 -21.50 -25.83 0.26
CA VAL A 71 -22.29 -24.77 -0.36
C VAL A 71 -23.63 -25.33 -0.78
N GLU A 72 -24.72 -24.59 -0.55
CA GLU A 72 -26.04 -24.98 -1.09
C GLU A 72 -26.06 -24.84 -2.61
N GLU A 73 -26.77 -25.72 -3.31
CA GLU A 73 -26.89 -25.70 -4.76
C GLU A 73 -27.47 -24.37 -5.29
N SER A 74 -28.41 -23.80 -4.54
CA SER A 74 -29.00 -22.50 -4.84
C SER A 74 -27.95 -21.38 -4.78
N LEU A 75 -27.06 -21.40 -3.77
CA LEU A 75 -25.98 -20.44 -3.62
C LEU A 75 -24.93 -20.63 -4.73
N HIS A 76 -24.58 -21.89 -5.06
CA HIS A 76 -23.67 -22.21 -6.16
C HIS A 76 -24.14 -21.59 -7.47
N ARG A 77 -25.38 -21.86 -7.89
CA ARG A 77 -25.97 -21.27 -9.10
C ARG A 77 -25.99 -19.74 -9.10
N MET A 78 -26.26 -19.13 -7.94
CA MET A 78 -26.26 -17.66 -7.81
C MET A 78 -24.86 -17.08 -7.98
N ILE A 79 -23.83 -17.72 -7.42
CA ILE A 79 -22.43 -17.31 -7.58
C ILE A 79 -22.02 -17.35 -9.06
N GLU A 80 -22.28 -18.47 -9.74
CA GLU A 80 -21.99 -18.62 -11.17
C GLU A 80 -22.71 -17.57 -11.98
N TRP A 81 -24.03 -17.42 -11.79
CA TRP A 81 -24.84 -16.46 -12.53
C TRP A 81 -24.42 -15.02 -12.33
N LEU A 82 -24.15 -14.57 -11.10
CA LEU A 82 -23.68 -13.22 -10.80
C LEU A 82 -22.28 -12.97 -11.38
N SER A 83 -21.42 -13.96 -11.28
CA SER A 83 -20.07 -13.85 -11.83
C SER A 83 -20.08 -13.78 -13.37
N GLU A 84 -20.87 -14.62 -14.04
CA GLU A 84 -20.89 -14.70 -15.50
C GLU A 84 -21.68 -13.56 -16.16
N LYS A 85 -22.88 -13.26 -15.66
CA LYS A 85 -23.80 -12.31 -16.28
C LYS A 85 -23.56 -10.86 -15.87
N TYR A 86 -23.15 -10.66 -14.62
CA TYR A 86 -22.96 -9.32 -14.06
C TYR A 86 -21.49 -8.96 -13.81
N ASN A 87 -20.58 -9.89 -14.13
CA ASN A 87 -19.15 -9.71 -13.91
C ASN A 87 -18.83 -9.28 -12.46
N LEU A 88 -19.62 -9.80 -11.49
CA LEU A 88 -19.39 -9.56 -10.07
C LEU A 88 -18.20 -10.42 -9.63
N GLY A 89 -17.25 -9.82 -8.92
CA GLY A 89 -16.09 -10.51 -8.34
C GLY A 89 -16.51 -11.35 -7.13
N ILE A 90 -17.17 -12.48 -7.36
CA ILE A 90 -17.66 -13.38 -6.30
C ILE A 90 -17.23 -14.82 -6.55
N ASN A 91 -16.80 -15.49 -5.47
CA ASN A 91 -16.49 -16.91 -5.50
C ASN A 91 -16.77 -17.57 -4.15
N ALA A 92 -16.75 -18.90 -4.12
CA ALA A 92 -16.75 -19.62 -2.86
C ALA A 92 -15.66 -20.69 -2.83
N ILE A 93 -15.07 -20.85 -1.65
CA ILE A 93 -14.11 -21.89 -1.31
C ILE A 93 -14.80 -22.91 -0.40
N VAL A 94 -14.81 -24.16 -0.83
CA VAL A 94 -15.24 -25.29 -0.03
C VAL A 94 -13.99 -25.96 0.55
N LEU A 95 -13.91 -26.00 1.87
CA LEU A 95 -12.83 -26.65 2.58
C LEU A 95 -13.24 -28.10 2.93
N HIS A 96 -12.39 -29.04 2.60
CA HIS A 96 -12.56 -30.44 2.96
C HIS A 96 -11.46 -30.87 3.92
N TYR A 97 -11.87 -31.29 5.10
CA TYR A 97 -10.96 -31.87 6.08
C TYR A 97 -11.14 -33.40 6.07
N SER A 98 -10.03 -34.11 6.03
CA SER A 98 -10.00 -35.56 6.14
C SER A 98 -8.83 -36.03 7.02
N LYS A 99 -9.02 -37.12 7.72
CA LYS A 99 -7.98 -37.78 8.51
C LYS A 99 -7.78 -39.20 7.99
N THR A 100 -6.56 -39.55 7.69
CA THR A 100 -6.21 -40.89 7.21
C THR A 100 -6.25 -41.91 8.37
N LYS A 101 -6.26 -43.18 8.05
CA LYS A 101 -6.15 -44.26 9.07
C LYS A 101 -4.78 -44.25 9.77
N SER A 102 -3.73 -43.71 9.14
CA SER A 102 -2.42 -43.49 9.71
C SER A 102 -2.33 -42.31 10.68
N GLY A 103 -3.37 -41.48 10.73
CA GLY A 103 -3.44 -40.32 11.61
C GLY A 103 -3.07 -38.98 10.93
N ASP A 104 -2.68 -39.00 9.65
CA ASP A 104 -2.35 -37.80 8.89
C ASP A 104 -3.61 -36.96 8.66
N GLU A 105 -3.49 -35.65 8.80
CA GLU A 105 -4.56 -34.69 8.62
C GLU A 105 -4.38 -33.95 7.29
N LEU A 106 -5.42 -33.94 6.47
CA LEU A 106 -5.45 -33.30 5.16
C LEU A 106 -6.52 -32.22 5.13
N LEU A 107 -6.13 -31.02 4.70
CA LEU A 107 -7.07 -29.94 4.38
C LEU A 107 -6.95 -29.65 2.89
N SER A 108 -8.02 -29.92 2.13
CA SER A 108 -8.11 -29.58 0.72
C SER A 108 -9.11 -28.47 0.48
N ARG A 109 -8.96 -27.72 -0.62
CA ARG A 109 -9.89 -26.68 -1.04
C ARG A 109 -10.43 -26.97 -2.44
N THR A 110 -11.70 -26.64 -2.64
CA THR A 110 -12.32 -26.57 -3.97
C THR A 110 -12.90 -25.18 -4.15
N VAL A 111 -12.69 -24.57 -5.31
CA VAL A 111 -13.28 -23.27 -5.68
C VAL A 111 -14.40 -23.50 -6.69
N ILE A 112 -15.48 -22.70 -6.61
CA ILE A 112 -16.60 -22.82 -7.55
C ILE A 112 -16.20 -22.32 -8.93
N ILE A 113 -15.57 -21.13 -8.97
CA ILE A 113 -15.09 -20.54 -10.23
C ILE A 113 -13.57 -20.74 -10.30
N PRO A 114 -13.03 -21.37 -11.35
CA PRO A 114 -11.60 -21.56 -11.51
C PRO A 114 -10.79 -20.24 -11.44
N GLU A 115 -9.59 -20.31 -10.88
CA GLU A 115 -8.73 -19.12 -10.68
C GLU A 115 -8.37 -18.44 -12.00
N GLU A 116 -8.20 -19.19 -13.09
CA GLU A 116 -7.89 -18.66 -14.42
C GLU A 116 -8.98 -17.70 -14.91
N VAL A 117 -10.25 -18.05 -14.68
CA VAL A 117 -11.42 -17.21 -15.06
C VAL A 117 -11.47 -15.94 -14.21
N GLU A 118 -11.08 -16.01 -12.94
CA GLU A 118 -11.01 -14.84 -12.06
C GLU A 118 -9.88 -13.88 -12.45
N ILE A 119 -8.70 -14.41 -12.78
CA ILE A 119 -7.53 -13.60 -13.20
C ILE A 119 -7.86 -12.81 -14.48
N GLU A 120 -8.53 -13.41 -15.45
CA GLU A 120 -8.96 -12.70 -16.66
C GLU A 120 -9.92 -11.54 -16.36
N LYS A 121 -10.80 -11.69 -15.37
CA LYS A 121 -11.76 -10.65 -14.95
C LYS A 121 -11.08 -9.49 -14.20
N VAL A 122 -10.09 -9.78 -13.35
CA VAL A 122 -9.34 -8.77 -12.60
C VAL A 122 -8.47 -7.93 -13.51
N ASN A 123 -7.84 -8.53 -14.53
CA ASN A 123 -7.00 -7.82 -15.50
C ASN A 123 -7.75 -6.79 -16.35
N LYS A 124 -9.09 -6.81 -16.35
CA LYS A 124 -9.93 -5.85 -17.07
C LYS A 124 -10.25 -4.57 -16.30
N LYS A 125 -9.89 -4.48 -15.01
CA LYS A 125 -10.17 -3.31 -14.15
C LYS A 125 -8.87 -2.85 -13.49
N LYS A 126 -8.21 -1.84 -14.06
CA LYS A 126 -6.98 -1.23 -13.48
C LYS A 126 -7.31 0.06 -12.72
N PHE A 127 -6.64 0.27 -11.64
CA PHE A 127 -6.68 1.49 -10.80
C PHE A 127 -5.28 2.11 -10.70
N VAL A 128 -5.21 3.40 -10.67
CA VAL A 128 -3.95 4.14 -10.62
C VAL A 128 -3.89 4.92 -9.32
N ILE A 129 -2.85 4.71 -8.52
CA ILE A 129 -2.49 5.68 -7.49
C ILE A 129 -1.92 6.89 -8.22
N GLU A 130 -2.59 8.04 -8.10
CA GLU A 130 -2.15 9.24 -8.77
C GLU A 130 -0.77 9.67 -8.25
N MET A 131 0.22 9.51 -9.10
CA MET A 131 1.58 9.98 -8.90
C MET A 131 1.75 11.34 -9.56
N SER A 132 2.62 12.17 -9.01
CA SER A 132 2.98 13.46 -9.58
C SER A 132 4.41 13.80 -9.24
N ASN A 133 5.07 14.51 -10.15
CA ASN A 133 6.38 15.11 -9.92
C ASN A 133 6.28 16.63 -9.67
N GLU A 134 5.08 17.19 -9.79
CA GLU A 134 4.86 18.61 -9.60
C GLU A 134 4.94 18.98 -8.11
N PRO A 135 5.71 20.01 -7.74
CA PRO A 135 5.76 20.52 -6.38
C PRO A 135 4.45 21.23 -6.04
N GLY A 136 4.13 21.28 -4.75
CA GLY A 136 3.07 22.14 -4.23
C GLY A 136 3.44 23.63 -4.36
N THR A 137 2.44 24.49 -4.10
CA THR A 137 2.57 25.97 -4.13
C THR A 137 2.05 26.58 -2.84
N TYR A 138 2.38 25.96 -1.71
CA TYR A 138 1.98 26.43 -0.38
C TYR A 138 2.82 27.61 0.06
N ASP A 139 2.20 28.56 0.77
CA ASP A 139 2.93 29.56 1.53
C ASP A 139 3.74 28.91 2.68
N GLU A 140 4.68 29.65 3.25
CA GLU A 140 5.62 29.12 4.23
C GLU A 140 4.93 28.61 5.51
N ILE A 141 3.85 29.24 5.94
CA ILE A 141 3.12 28.87 7.17
C ILE A 141 2.40 27.54 6.96
N ASN A 142 1.60 27.44 5.92
CA ASN A 142 0.87 26.21 5.58
C ASN A 142 1.83 25.05 5.24
N LEU A 143 2.92 25.34 4.53
CA LEU A 143 3.95 24.37 4.21
C LEU A 143 4.59 23.80 5.48
N LYS A 144 4.95 24.66 6.44
CA LYS A 144 5.53 24.25 7.72
C LYS A 144 4.59 23.37 8.51
N GLU A 145 3.29 23.71 8.57
CA GLU A 145 2.29 22.92 9.28
C GLU A 145 2.09 21.53 8.67
N LEU A 146 1.94 21.44 7.34
CA LEU A 146 1.79 20.17 6.63
C LEU A 146 3.03 19.28 6.81
N PHE A 147 4.21 19.87 6.66
CA PHE A 147 5.47 19.15 6.81
C PHE A 147 5.68 18.65 8.24
N LYS A 148 5.42 19.49 9.23
CA LYS A 148 5.49 19.11 10.66
C LYS A 148 4.49 18.01 10.98
N LYS A 149 3.25 18.12 10.52
CA LYS A 149 2.20 17.10 10.68
C LYS A 149 2.65 15.75 10.11
N TYR A 150 3.23 15.74 8.91
CA TYR A 150 3.74 14.53 8.30
C TYR A 150 4.88 13.91 9.13
N LEU A 151 5.90 14.68 9.49
CA LEU A 151 7.04 14.19 10.26
C LEU A 151 6.69 13.75 11.70
N SER A 152 5.61 14.29 12.28
CA SER A 152 5.09 13.90 13.59
C SER A 152 4.25 12.63 13.54
N SER A 153 3.90 12.16 12.36
CA SER A 153 3.04 10.98 12.21
C SER A 153 3.75 9.70 12.66
N ASN A 154 2.95 8.71 13.07
CA ASN A 154 3.48 7.40 13.49
C ASN A 154 3.83 6.47 12.32
N LEU A 155 3.91 6.98 11.09
CA LEU A 155 4.31 6.21 9.92
C LEU A 155 5.79 5.86 9.98
N TYR A 156 6.15 4.65 9.58
CA TYR A 156 7.56 4.26 9.47
C TYR A 156 8.33 5.10 8.45
N SER A 157 7.70 5.46 7.33
CA SER A 157 8.30 6.32 6.31
C SER A 157 8.58 7.74 6.83
N SER A 158 7.66 8.34 7.58
CA SER A 158 7.85 9.68 8.16
C SER A 158 8.93 9.68 9.26
N LYS A 159 8.97 8.67 10.12
CA LYS A 159 10.04 8.51 11.12
C LYS A 159 11.41 8.39 10.44
N ARG A 160 11.53 7.53 9.40
CA ARG A 160 12.79 7.38 8.65
C ARG A 160 13.18 8.65 7.90
N MET A 161 12.20 9.37 7.35
CA MET A 161 12.45 10.67 6.73
C MET A 161 12.97 11.68 7.75
N ARG A 162 12.35 11.78 8.92
CA ARG A 162 12.75 12.69 9.99
C ARG A 162 14.10 12.34 10.60
N ASP A 163 14.31 11.06 10.96
CA ASP A 163 15.42 10.64 11.80
C ASP A 163 16.70 10.36 11.00
N TYR A 164 16.58 10.07 9.69
CA TYR A 164 17.73 9.69 8.85
C TYR A 164 17.81 10.46 7.54
N PHE A 165 16.78 10.43 6.70
CA PHE A 165 16.86 10.97 5.33
C PHE A 165 17.12 12.48 5.31
N LEU A 166 16.35 13.28 6.03
CA LEU A 166 16.51 14.73 6.10
C LEU A 166 17.85 15.15 6.77
N PRO A 167 18.27 14.56 7.90
CA PRO A 167 19.59 14.80 8.47
C PRO A 167 20.75 14.54 7.49
N ILE A 168 20.68 13.48 6.71
CA ILE A 168 21.67 13.18 5.68
C ILE A 168 21.70 14.28 4.60
N LEU A 169 20.53 14.72 4.12
CA LEU A 169 20.44 15.80 3.14
C LEU A 169 20.95 17.14 3.69
N ILE A 170 20.68 17.44 4.95
CA ILE A 170 21.21 18.66 5.61
C ILE A 170 22.74 18.63 5.66
N LYS A 171 23.31 17.47 5.99
CA LYS A 171 24.75 17.27 6.17
C LYS A 171 25.51 17.32 4.84
N HIS A 172 24.99 16.64 3.81
CA HIS A 172 25.73 16.43 2.56
C HIS A 172 25.23 17.30 1.39
N GLY A 173 24.06 17.94 1.52
CA GLY A 173 23.46 18.73 0.45
C GLY A 173 22.74 17.85 -0.59
N LYS A 174 23.34 17.67 -1.77
CA LYS A 174 22.83 16.75 -2.81
C LYS A 174 23.40 15.35 -2.58
N VAL A 175 22.54 14.33 -2.52
CA VAL A 175 22.90 12.95 -2.18
C VAL A 175 22.32 11.99 -3.20
N THR A 176 23.16 11.13 -3.77
CA THR A 176 22.73 10.07 -4.68
C THR A 176 22.03 8.94 -3.91
N ARG A 177 21.24 8.15 -4.64
CA ARG A 177 20.57 6.96 -4.10
C ARG A 177 21.58 5.98 -3.46
N GLU A 178 22.72 5.76 -4.11
CA GLU A 178 23.77 4.89 -3.59
C GLU A 178 24.37 5.44 -2.29
N GLN A 179 24.71 6.74 -2.26
CA GLN A 179 25.23 7.39 -1.06
C GLN A 179 24.22 7.34 0.09
N MET A 180 22.92 7.58 -0.19
CA MET A 180 21.85 7.52 0.81
C MET A 180 21.76 6.12 1.45
N ARG A 181 21.84 5.06 0.64
CA ARG A 181 21.85 3.67 1.13
C ARG A 181 23.02 3.38 2.07
N LYS A 182 24.22 3.82 1.69
CA LYS A 182 25.43 3.68 2.52
C LYS A 182 25.32 4.44 3.85
N GLU A 183 24.81 5.68 3.81
CA GLU A 183 24.59 6.46 5.04
C GLU A 183 23.51 5.84 5.94
N PHE A 184 22.44 5.25 5.40
CA PHE A 184 21.44 4.52 6.20
C PHE A 184 22.05 3.34 6.95
N VAL A 185 22.93 2.56 6.32
CA VAL A 185 23.63 1.46 6.98
C VAL A 185 24.59 1.99 8.05
N LYS A 186 25.35 3.05 7.74
CA LYS A 186 26.30 3.67 8.65
C LYS A 186 25.64 4.26 9.90
N MET A 187 24.42 4.77 9.76
CA MET A 187 23.62 5.33 10.88
C MET A 187 22.78 4.25 11.59
N GLU A 188 23.00 2.97 11.27
CA GLU A 188 22.25 1.84 11.82
C GLU A 188 20.72 1.92 11.59
N ALA A 189 20.29 2.74 10.62
CA ALA A 189 18.90 2.81 10.18
C ALA A 189 18.47 1.52 9.46
N ALA A 190 19.41 0.84 8.81
CA ALA A 190 19.20 -0.41 8.11
C ALA A 190 20.37 -1.38 8.36
N PRO A 191 20.11 -2.70 8.49
CA PRO A 191 21.16 -3.69 8.77
C PRO A 191 22.09 -3.95 7.58
N ASN A 192 21.66 -3.61 6.36
CA ASN A 192 22.42 -3.79 5.13
C ASN A 192 21.89 -2.91 4.00
N GLU A 193 22.62 -2.82 2.87
CA GLU A 193 22.26 -1.98 1.75
C GLU A 193 20.96 -2.41 1.03
N SER A 194 20.59 -3.68 1.06
CA SER A 194 19.33 -4.16 0.49
C SER A 194 18.13 -3.58 1.26
N GLN A 195 18.16 -3.68 2.59
CA GLN A 195 17.15 -3.08 3.46
C GLN A 195 17.14 -1.55 3.39
N ALA A 196 18.32 -0.93 3.27
CA ALA A 196 18.44 0.50 3.03
C ALA A 196 17.79 0.92 1.71
N GLY A 197 17.97 0.13 0.65
CA GLY A 197 17.31 0.33 -0.64
C GLY A 197 15.79 0.25 -0.55
N TYR A 198 15.27 -0.72 0.19
CA TYR A 198 13.85 -0.83 0.48
C TYR A 198 13.30 0.39 1.24
N PHE A 199 13.99 0.84 2.29
CA PHE A 199 13.57 2.04 3.04
C PHE A 199 13.59 3.30 2.19
N LEU A 200 14.58 3.43 1.31
CA LEU A 200 14.64 4.55 0.38
C LEU A 200 13.53 4.49 -0.67
N ALA A 201 13.13 3.30 -1.12
CA ALA A 201 12.00 3.12 -2.01
C ALA A 201 10.68 3.60 -1.36
N LEU A 202 10.44 3.29 -0.07
CA LEU A 202 9.29 3.79 0.68
C LEU A 202 9.27 5.32 0.75
N ILE A 203 10.40 5.95 1.05
CA ILE A 203 10.53 7.41 1.08
C ILE A 203 10.29 8.00 -0.32
N SER A 204 10.85 7.39 -1.36
CA SER A 204 10.66 7.81 -2.75
C SER A 204 9.20 7.74 -3.19
N SER A 205 8.45 6.71 -2.75
CA SER A 205 7.01 6.59 -2.98
C SER A 205 6.24 7.74 -2.32
N GLN A 206 6.57 8.10 -1.07
CA GLN A 206 5.95 9.24 -0.40
C GLN A 206 6.17 10.55 -1.16
N LEU A 207 7.35 10.73 -1.73
CA LEU A 207 7.66 11.88 -2.60
C LEU A 207 6.90 11.83 -3.93
N GLY A 208 6.48 10.67 -4.38
CA GLY A 208 5.74 10.49 -5.64
C GLY A 208 4.24 10.71 -5.52
N PHE A 209 3.62 10.51 -4.36
CA PHE A 209 2.16 10.61 -4.22
C PHE A 209 1.66 12.02 -4.49
N LYS A 210 0.62 12.13 -5.32
CA LYS A 210 0.04 13.42 -5.73
C LYS A 210 -0.34 14.29 -4.52
N TYR A 211 -0.91 13.69 -3.48
CA TYR A 211 -1.33 14.39 -2.26
C TYR A 211 -0.18 14.82 -1.33
N ASN A 212 1.06 14.40 -1.61
CA ASN A 212 2.27 14.80 -0.88
C ASN A 212 3.09 15.85 -1.64
N ASP A 213 2.45 16.71 -2.41
CA ASP A 213 3.07 17.77 -3.20
C ASP A 213 3.88 18.76 -2.36
N TYR A 214 3.49 19.00 -1.11
CA TYR A 214 4.25 19.78 -0.14
C TYR A 214 5.65 19.19 0.15
N LEU A 215 5.81 17.86 0.12
CA LEU A 215 7.14 17.24 0.23
C LEU A 215 8.00 17.56 -0.99
N ARG A 216 7.43 17.56 -2.19
CA ARG A 216 8.13 17.93 -3.44
C ARG A 216 8.42 19.43 -3.54
N GLN A 217 7.67 20.25 -2.84
CA GLN A 217 7.99 21.66 -2.70
C GLN A 217 9.30 21.87 -1.92
N ILE A 218 9.55 21.03 -0.90
CA ILE A 218 10.74 21.09 -0.03
C ILE A 218 11.91 20.30 -0.62
N ILE A 219 11.66 19.09 -1.11
CA ILE A 219 12.67 18.12 -1.54
C ILE A 219 12.65 18.01 -3.05
N SER A 220 13.80 18.24 -3.67
CA SER A 220 14.03 17.99 -5.10
C SER A 220 14.73 16.66 -5.32
N PHE A 221 14.50 16.07 -6.49
CA PHE A 221 15.12 14.84 -6.96
C PHE A 221 15.19 14.86 -8.49
N GLU A 222 15.97 13.98 -9.06
CA GLU A 222 16.20 13.83 -10.50
C GLU A 222 15.97 12.37 -10.91
N TYR A 223 15.94 12.11 -12.21
CA TYR A 223 15.82 10.78 -12.83
C TYR A 223 17.01 10.53 -13.78
N PRO A 224 18.24 10.34 -13.25
CA PRO A 224 19.43 10.25 -14.11
C PRO A 224 19.53 8.91 -14.87
N ASN A 225 18.98 7.83 -14.33
CA ASN A 225 19.13 6.48 -14.88
C ASN A 225 17.85 5.96 -15.52
N TYR A 226 16.73 6.06 -14.82
CA TYR A 226 15.42 5.55 -15.23
C TYR A 226 14.31 6.55 -14.90
N GLU A 227 13.28 6.64 -15.74
CA GLU A 227 12.15 7.57 -15.57
C GLU A 227 11.32 7.34 -14.28
N TRP A 228 11.46 6.17 -13.67
CA TRP A 228 10.76 5.81 -12.43
C TRP A 228 11.65 5.85 -11.18
N GLU A 229 12.98 5.96 -11.31
CA GLU A 229 13.90 5.90 -10.18
C GLU A 229 14.37 7.29 -9.76
N LYS A 230 13.78 7.80 -8.67
CA LYS A 230 14.20 9.07 -8.07
C LYS A 230 15.61 8.94 -7.49
N ASP A 231 16.48 9.87 -7.83
CA ASP A 231 17.87 9.94 -7.37
C ASP A 231 18.25 11.41 -7.13
N ASN A 232 19.49 11.67 -6.76
CA ASN A 232 20.04 13.03 -6.59
C ASN A 232 19.17 13.91 -5.69
N PHE A 233 18.80 13.35 -4.52
CA PHE A 233 17.93 14.04 -3.56
C PHE A 233 18.63 15.25 -2.94
N SER A 234 17.91 16.37 -2.80
CA SER A 234 18.38 17.54 -2.08
C SER A 234 17.22 18.33 -1.46
N ILE A 235 17.49 19.11 -0.42
CA ILE A 235 16.55 20.10 0.09
C ILE A 235 16.74 21.37 -0.73
N ARG A 236 15.66 21.95 -1.26
CA ARG A 236 15.74 23.24 -1.99
C ARG A 236 16.24 24.33 -1.06
N ALA A 237 17.11 25.19 -1.59
CA ALA A 237 17.85 26.17 -0.81
C ALA A 237 16.94 27.07 0.07
N GLU A 238 15.82 27.49 -0.50
CA GLU A 238 14.82 28.36 0.14
C GLU A 238 14.14 27.71 1.36
N TYR A 239 14.05 26.36 1.44
CA TYR A 239 13.40 25.65 2.53
C TYR A 239 14.37 25.01 3.54
N LYS A 240 15.67 25.19 3.38
CA LYS A 240 16.67 24.56 4.25
C LYS A 240 16.51 24.96 5.71
N GLN A 241 16.25 26.24 5.96
CA GLN A 241 16.02 26.76 7.32
C GLN A 241 14.72 26.19 7.93
N LEU A 242 13.63 26.18 7.15
CA LEU A 242 12.35 25.62 7.56
C LEU A 242 12.48 24.15 7.99
N VAL A 243 13.20 23.33 7.20
CA VAL A 243 13.43 21.91 7.54
C VAL A 243 14.22 21.78 8.85
N GLN A 244 15.27 22.58 9.05
CA GLN A 244 16.08 22.55 10.28
C GLN A 244 15.25 22.93 11.51
N ASP A 245 14.40 23.95 11.38
CA ASP A 245 13.58 24.41 12.50
C ASP A 245 12.50 23.38 12.86
N VAL A 246 11.81 22.78 11.88
CA VAL A 246 10.85 21.70 12.13
C VAL A 246 11.52 20.49 12.79
N LEU A 247 12.71 20.09 12.33
CA LEU A 247 13.44 18.98 12.96
C LEU A 247 13.88 19.27 14.40
N LYS A 248 14.19 20.53 14.73
CA LYS A 248 14.48 20.93 16.14
C LYS A 248 13.24 20.91 17.02
N GLU A 249 12.08 21.32 16.48
CA GLU A 249 10.80 21.31 17.20
C GLU A 249 10.28 19.88 17.47
N LEU A 250 10.75 18.87 16.73
CA LEU A 250 10.31 17.47 16.85
C LEU A 250 11.28 16.57 17.67
N LYS A 251 12.37 17.11 18.12
CA LYS A 251 13.31 16.47 19.06
C LYS A 251 12.90 16.72 20.49
#